data_5d4afecbd30bc601e403ce52fd27f9fc
#
_entry.id   5d4afecbd30bc601e403ce52fd27f9fc
#
_cell.length_a   1.000
_cell.length_b   1.000
_cell.length_c   1.000
_cell.angle_alpha   90.00
_cell.angle_beta   90.00
_cell.angle_gamma   90.00
#
_symmetry.space_group_name_H-M   'P 1'
#
loop_
_entity.id
_entity.type
_entity.pdbx_description
1 polymer ?
#
loop_
_entity_poly.entity_id
_entity_poly.type
_entity_poly.pdbx_seq_one_letter_code
_entity_poly.pdbx_strand_id
1 'polypeptide(L)'
;NFPEAETTHRPVTYEKAKKNAGIWNRSKLDPSNFGKTFRFSGIVSKKKPLTLKIGEFYLRIYSFDSETKKRLFSQSVGSKIAGHGYLSRYRGQWQLIVAKPDWID
;
A
#
# COMPACT_ATOMS: atom_id res chain seq x y z
N ASN A 1 -21.69 0.34 2.05
CA ASN A 1 -21.18 1.05 0.90
C ASN A 1 -19.77 1.56 1.16
N PHE A 2 -18.86 1.13 0.36
CA PHE A 2 -17.49 1.62 0.41
C PHE A 2 -17.28 2.52 -0.78
N PRO A 3 -17.53 3.79 -0.59
CA PRO A 3 -17.49 4.70 -1.70
C PRO A 3 -16.10 4.73 -2.32
N GLU A 4 -16.07 4.97 -3.60
CA GLU A 4 -14.83 5.14 -4.31
C GLU A 4 -13.97 6.23 -3.70
N ALA A 5 -14.57 7.13 -2.95
CA ALA A 5 -13.82 8.15 -2.23
C ALA A 5 -12.75 7.55 -1.31
N GLU A 6 -13.00 6.34 -0.78
CA GLU A 6 -12.00 5.69 0.06
C GLU A 6 -10.74 5.34 -0.73
N THR A 7 -10.87 5.13 -2.03
CA THR A 7 -9.74 4.77 -2.88
C THR A 7 -9.14 5.96 -3.59
N THR A 8 -9.72 7.14 -3.45
CA THR A 8 -9.25 8.34 -4.15
C THR A 8 -8.37 9.24 -3.30
N HIS A 9 -8.12 8.86 -2.05
CA HIS A 9 -7.20 9.62 -1.20
C HIS A 9 -5.81 9.58 -1.79
N ARG A 10 -5.14 10.73 -1.83
CA ARG A 10 -3.84 10.86 -2.47
C ARG A 10 -2.85 11.57 -1.58
N PRO A 11 -1.56 11.20 -1.66
CA PRO A 11 -0.53 11.99 -1.00
C PRO A 11 -0.37 13.33 -1.71
N VAL A 12 0.25 14.28 -1.03
CA VAL A 12 0.42 15.63 -1.56
C VAL A 12 1.42 15.63 -2.73
N THR A 13 2.66 15.26 -2.45
CA THR A 13 3.71 15.13 -3.45
C THR A 13 4.58 13.94 -3.09
N TYR A 14 5.38 13.47 -4.05
CA TYR A 14 6.25 12.32 -3.80
C TYR A 14 7.23 12.58 -2.63
N GLU A 15 7.98 13.67 -2.70
CA GLU A 15 8.97 13.98 -1.65
C GLU A 15 8.30 14.18 -0.30
N LYS A 16 7.20 14.89 -0.27
CA LYS A 16 6.51 15.14 0.99
C LYS A 16 5.93 13.86 1.56
N ALA A 17 5.35 13.02 0.72
CA ALA A 17 4.80 11.75 1.16
C ALA A 17 5.90 10.84 1.72
N LYS A 18 7.03 10.75 1.02
CA LYS A 18 8.15 9.93 1.47
C LYS A 18 8.73 10.45 2.79
N LYS A 19 8.87 11.75 2.91
CA LYS A 19 9.40 12.39 4.11
C LYS A 19 8.50 12.13 5.32
N ASN A 20 7.20 12.14 5.12
CA ASN A 20 6.21 11.99 6.18
C ASN A 20 5.75 10.57 6.41
N ALA A 21 6.32 9.60 5.69
CA ALA A 21 5.91 8.21 5.81
C ALA A 21 6.20 7.67 7.21
N GLY A 22 5.15 7.25 7.89
CA GLY A 22 5.28 6.56 9.17
C GLY A 22 5.54 5.08 8.97
N ILE A 23 5.90 4.40 10.05
CA ILE A 23 6.08 2.96 10.00
C ILE A 23 4.70 2.32 10.07
N TRP A 24 4.44 1.39 9.15
CA TRP A 24 3.18 0.68 9.13
C TRP A 24 3.05 -0.27 10.31
N ASN A 25 1.89 -0.26 10.93
CA ASN A 25 1.48 -1.29 11.88
C ASN A 25 -0.05 -1.31 11.92
N ARG A 26 -0.59 -2.35 12.57
CA ARG A 26 -2.02 -2.58 12.59
C ARG A 26 -2.83 -1.45 13.22
N SER A 27 -2.25 -0.74 14.16
CA SER A 27 -2.94 0.36 14.83
C SER A 27 -3.23 1.54 13.91
N LYS A 28 -2.63 1.55 12.70
CA LYS A 28 -2.86 2.60 11.72
C LYS A 28 -4.11 2.38 10.87
N LEU A 29 -4.80 1.25 11.04
CA LEU A 29 -6.03 0.95 10.31
C LEU A 29 -7.20 1.74 10.88
N ASP A 30 -7.26 2.99 10.49
CA ASP A 30 -8.29 3.92 10.96
C ASP A 30 -8.65 4.85 9.81
N PRO A 31 -9.95 5.11 9.58
CA PRO A 31 -10.35 6.02 8.51
C PRO A 31 -9.71 7.41 8.59
N SER A 32 -9.37 7.86 9.78
CA SER A 32 -8.70 9.15 9.94
C SER A 32 -7.31 9.17 9.30
N ASN A 33 -6.77 8.01 8.98
CA ASN A 33 -5.46 7.88 8.34
C ASN A 33 -5.54 7.74 6.82
N PHE A 34 -6.73 7.79 6.23
CA PHE A 34 -6.85 7.73 4.76
C PHE A 34 -6.02 8.82 4.11
N GLY A 35 -5.28 8.44 3.09
CA GLY A 35 -4.41 9.35 2.36
C GLY A 35 -3.05 9.59 3.01
N LYS A 36 -2.88 9.20 4.25
CA LYS A 36 -1.58 9.30 4.91
C LYS A 36 -0.66 8.20 4.43
N THR A 37 0.62 8.50 4.36
CA THR A 37 1.62 7.60 3.81
C THR A 37 2.31 6.83 4.91
N PHE A 38 2.52 5.54 4.67
CA PHE A 38 3.18 4.65 5.61
C PHE A 38 4.20 3.80 4.87
N ARG A 39 5.29 3.50 5.54
CA ARG A 39 6.29 2.56 5.03
C ARG A 39 5.82 1.15 5.34
N PHE A 40 6.10 0.24 4.41
CA PHE A 40 5.76 -1.17 4.62
C PHE A 40 6.92 -2.06 4.22
N SER A 41 6.94 -3.24 4.80
CA SER A 41 7.89 -4.29 4.42
C SER A 41 7.23 -5.61 4.77
N GLY A 42 7.18 -6.51 3.83
CA GLY A 42 6.54 -7.79 4.07
C GLY A 42 6.88 -8.83 3.01
N ILE A 43 6.35 -10.01 3.19
CA ILE A 43 6.57 -11.14 2.29
C ILE A 43 5.34 -11.32 1.41
N VAL A 44 5.54 -11.50 0.12
CA VAL A 44 4.41 -11.72 -0.79
C VAL A 44 3.73 -13.04 -0.42
N SER A 45 2.47 -12.93 0.00
CA SER A 45 1.67 -14.08 0.40
C SER A 45 0.85 -14.61 -0.76
N LYS A 46 0.27 -13.73 -1.55
CA LYS A 46 -0.44 -14.09 -2.78
C LYS A 46 -0.43 -12.90 -3.72
N LYS A 47 -0.72 -13.15 -5.01
CA LYS A 47 -0.59 -12.12 -6.03
C LYS A 47 -1.92 -11.60 -6.58
N LYS A 48 -3.02 -12.26 -6.33
CA LYS A 48 -4.33 -11.84 -6.85
C LYS A 48 -5.37 -11.87 -5.74
N PRO A 49 -5.56 -10.76 -5.03
CA PRO A 49 -4.82 -9.49 -5.10
C PRO A 49 -3.46 -9.61 -4.42
N LEU A 50 -2.55 -8.74 -4.80
CA LEU A 50 -1.22 -8.74 -4.17
C LEU A 50 -1.37 -8.45 -2.69
N THR A 51 -0.92 -9.39 -1.88
CA THR A 51 -1.07 -9.31 -0.43
C THR A 51 0.26 -9.64 0.20
N LEU A 52 0.68 -8.81 1.14
CA LEU A 52 1.90 -9.03 1.90
C LEU A 52 1.56 -9.51 3.29
N LYS A 53 2.35 -10.45 3.77
CA LYS A 53 2.33 -10.82 5.17
C LYS A 53 3.29 -9.91 5.92
N ILE A 54 2.76 -9.15 6.87
CA ILE A 54 3.54 -8.20 7.67
C ILE A 54 3.33 -8.62 9.13
N GLY A 55 4.35 -9.24 9.71
CA GLY A 55 4.18 -9.83 11.02
C GLY A 55 3.13 -10.91 10.98
N GLU A 56 2.05 -10.75 11.75
CA GLU A 56 1.00 -11.76 11.84
C GLU A 56 -0.27 -11.37 11.12
N PHE A 57 -0.23 -10.34 10.28
CA PHE A 57 -1.42 -9.97 9.53
C PHE A 57 -1.09 -9.73 8.06
N TYR A 58 -2.14 -9.63 7.24
CA TYR A 58 -2.02 -9.53 5.80
C TYR A 58 -2.54 -8.18 5.34
N LEU A 59 -1.81 -7.53 4.45
CA LEU A 59 -2.15 -6.23 3.94
C LEU A 59 -2.09 -6.23 2.42
N ARG A 60 -3.13 -5.71 1.79
CA ARG A 60 -3.16 -5.56 0.34
C ARG A 60 -2.29 -4.40 -0.09
N ILE A 61 -1.58 -4.61 -1.18
CA ILE A 61 -0.80 -3.55 -1.82
C ILE A 61 -1.35 -3.40 -3.23
N TYR A 62 -1.66 -2.17 -3.62
CA TYR A 62 -2.24 -1.92 -4.93
C TYR A 62 -1.64 -0.67 -5.55
N SER A 63 -1.80 -0.52 -6.86
CA SER A 63 -1.41 0.69 -7.55
C SER A 63 -2.38 0.94 -8.70
N PHE A 64 -2.65 2.22 -8.97
CA PHE A 64 -3.41 2.65 -10.13
C PHE A 64 -2.47 2.97 -11.30
N ASP A 65 -1.18 3.07 -11.04
CA ASP A 65 -0.18 3.33 -12.06
C ASP A 65 0.22 2.01 -12.73
N SER A 66 0.13 1.95 -14.05
CA SER A 66 0.34 0.70 -14.78
C SER A 66 1.76 0.16 -14.64
N GLU A 67 2.76 1.02 -14.65
CA GLU A 67 4.15 0.61 -14.50
C GLU A 67 4.44 0.08 -13.11
N THR A 68 3.92 0.77 -12.10
CA THR A 68 4.03 0.33 -10.71
C THR A 68 3.34 -1.02 -10.52
N LYS A 69 2.17 -1.16 -11.12
CA LYS A 69 1.40 -2.40 -11.04
C LYS A 69 2.18 -3.57 -11.64
N LYS A 70 2.80 -3.38 -12.80
CA LYS A 70 3.64 -4.40 -13.41
C LYS A 70 4.79 -4.79 -12.49
N ARG A 71 5.43 -3.80 -11.88
CA ARG A 71 6.57 -4.05 -11.01
C ARG A 71 6.15 -4.82 -9.76
N LEU A 72 5.01 -4.48 -9.19
CA LEU A 72 4.48 -5.20 -8.04
C LEU A 72 4.14 -6.64 -8.40
N PHE A 73 3.48 -6.85 -9.54
CA PHE A 73 3.06 -8.18 -9.94
C PHE A 73 4.20 -9.05 -10.47
N SER A 74 5.36 -8.48 -10.73
CA SER A 74 6.53 -9.26 -11.13
C SER A 74 7.19 -9.98 -9.96
N GLN A 75 6.82 -9.63 -8.74
CA GLN A 75 7.40 -10.26 -7.55
C GLN A 75 6.83 -11.64 -7.33
N SER A 76 7.68 -12.57 -6.92
CA SER A 76 7.25 -13.94 -6.66
C SER A 76 6.68 -14.09 -5.26
N VAL A 77 5.75 -15.01 -5.09
CA VAL A 77 5.28 -15.40 -3.76
C VAL A 77 6.48 -15.86 -2.94
N GLY A 78 6.58 -15.37 -1.72
CA GLY A 78 7.71 -15.67 -0.84
C GLY A 78 8.82 -14.62 -0.88
N SER A 79 8.82 -13.73 -1.86
CA SER A 79 9.84 -12.68 -1.91
C SER A 79 9.44 -11.51 -1.01
N LYS A 80 10.44 -10.73 -0.63
CA LYS A 80 10.23 -9.58 0.23
C LYS A 80 10.02 -8.33 -0.62
N ILE A 81 9.04 -7.54 -0.26
CA ILE A 81 8.81 -6.22 -0.87
C ILE A 81 8.78 -5.19 0.23
N ALA A 82 9.39 -4.04 -0.04
CA ALA A 82 9.37 -2.91 0.86
C ALA A 82 9.13 -1.64 0.06
N GLY A 83 8.58 -0.63 0.71
CA GLY A 83 8.31 0.64 0.06
C GLY A 83 7.42 1.49 0.94
N HIS A 84 6.69 2.41 0.32
CA HIS A 84 5.69 3.19 1.03
C HIS A 84 4.46 3.38 0.15
N GLY A 85 3.33 3.63 0.79
CA GLY A 85 2.09 3.84 0.11
C GLY A 85 1.12 4.60 1.01
N TYR A 86 0.03 5.09 0.45
CA TYR A 86 -0.95 5.79 1.27
C TYR A 86 -2.11 4.86 1.61
N LEU A 87 -2.66 5.06 2.80
CA LEU A 87 -3.73 4.20 3.31
C LEU A 87 -5.03 4.44 2.56
N SER A 88 -5.68 3.37 2.20
CA SER A 88 -6.96 3.40 1.52
C SER A 88 -7.77 2.17 1.90
N ARG A 89 -9.01 2.13 1.49
CA ARG A 89 -9.87 0.97 1.67
C ARG A 89 -10.74 0.80 0.43
N TYR A 90 -10.87 -0.44 -0.02
CA TYR A 90 -11.69 -0.74 -1.18
C TYR A 90 -12.51 -1.99 -0.88
N ARG A 91 -13.83 -1.87 -0.99
CA ARG A 91 -14.77 -2.98 -0.71
C ARG A 91 -14.51 -3.63 0.65
N GLY A 92 -14.25 -2.80 1.65
CA GLY A 92 -14.00 -3.27 3.00
C GLY A 92 -12.60 -3.80 3.25
N GLN A 93 -11.73 -3.81 2.24
CA GLN A 93 -10.37 -4.31 2.37
C GLN A 93 -9.40 -3.15 2.55
N TRP A 94 -8.66 -3.17 3.65
CA TRP A 94 -7.62 -2.19 3.89
C TRP A 94 -6.46 -2.43 2.92
N GLN A 95 -5.89 -1.37 2.40
CA GLN A 95 -4.79 -1.48 1.47
C GLN A 95 -3.88 -0.26 1.52
N LEU A 96 -2.64 -0.44 1.07
CA LEU A 96 -1.74 0.68 0.81
C LEU A 96 -1.62 0.83 -0.70
N ILE A 97 -1.74 2.06 -1.16
CA ILE A 97 -1.65 2.38 -2.59
C ILE A 97 -0.24 2.93 -2.86
N VAL A 98 0.47 2.27 -3.76
CA VAL A 98 1.77 2.72 -4.22
C VAL A 98 1.55 3.57 -5.45
N ALA A 99 1.89 4.85 -5.37
CA ALA A 99 1.54 5.81 -6.40
C ALA A 99 2.46 5.77 -7.62
N LYS A 100 3.74 5.48 -7.41
CA LYS A 100 4.74 5.50 -8.48
C LYS A 100 5.77 4.40 -8.25
N PRO A 101 6.50 3.97 -9.31
CA PRO A 101 7.54 2.95 -9.13
C PRO A 101 8.60 3.33 -8.11
N ASP A 102 8.91 4.60 -7.98
CA ASP A 102 9.92 5.10 -7.04
C ASP A 102 9.55 4.86 -5.58
N TRP A 103 8.30 4.55 -5.31
CA TRP A 103 7.84 4.26 -3.96
C TRP A 103 8.15 2.84 -3.52
N ILE A 104 8.61 2.01 -4.44
CA ILE A 104 9.06 0.64 -4.14
C ILE A 104 10.56 0.70 -3.94
N ASP A 105 11.01 0.21 -2.81
CA ASP A 105 12.46 0.18 -2.49
C ASP A 105 13.21 -0.85 -3.34
#